data_0238dab41b473e4f20890c39a68f1ba1
#
_entry.id   0238dab41b473e4f20890c39a68f1ba1
#
_cell.length_a   1.000
_cell.length_b   1.000
_cell.length_c   1.000
_cell.angle_alpha   90.00
_cell.angle_beta   90.00
_cell.angle_gamma   90.00
#
_symmetry.space_group_name_H-M   'P 1'
#
loop_
_entity.id
_entity.type
_entity.pdbx_description
1 polymer ?
#
loop_
_entity_poly.entity_id
_entity_poly.type
_entity_poly.pdbx_seq_one_letter_code
_entity_poly.pdbx_strand_id
1 'polypeptide(L)'
;MKRFLRRNAAGYIFLSPWLLGFLLLALGPILASLYLSFTRYDMVSAPRWVGFDNYQYMFARDRRFWKALSVTFQYVMLAVPLRLAVALGVAMLLDKGLRSIGLYRAIFYLPSLLGASIAIAILWRQMFGVDGVVNQVLAVFGIQGIGWITTPSTSIYTMVVLAMWQFGSPMLIFLAGLRGIPRDLYEAAEIDGTSKSRQFWRITLPMLAPVVFFNLVLQTIEAFKTFTSAFIISNGTGSPADSLLFYTVYLFNEAFKFFRMGYASALAWVLLIIIAAFTALAFATSRYWVHYENERD
;
A
#
# COMPACT_ATOMS: atom_id res chain seq x y z
N MET A 1 24.53 -34.00 14.09
CA MET A 1 24.33 -33.29 12.80
C MET A 1 24.10 -34.26 11.62
N LYS A 2 24.97 -35.25 11.34
CA LYS A 2 24.78 -36.19 10.19
C LYS A 2 23.50 -37.05 10.24
N ARG A 3 23.04 -37.53 11.42
CA ARG A 3 21.79 -38.31 11.59
C ARG A 3 20.53 -37.43 11.36
N PHE A 4 20.55 -36.18 11.79
CA PHE A 4 19.44 -35.22 11.56
C PHE A 4 19.28 -34.89 10.08
N LEU A 5 20.38 -34.62 9.37
CA LEU A 5 20.37 -34.37 7.92
C LEU A 5 19.87 -35.57 7.12
N ARG A 6 20.28 -36.79 7.45
CA ARG A 6 19.78 -38.01 6.77
C ARG A 6 18.27 -38.24 6.98
N ARG A 7 17.75 -37.96 8.17
CA ARG A 7 16.33 -38.16 8.48
C ARG A 7 15.44 -37.14 7.79
N ASN A 8 15.94 -35.96 7.50
CA ASN A 8 15.23 -34.88 6.89
C ASN A 8 15.66 -34.60 5.42
N ALA A 9 16.52 -35.45 4.86
CA ALA A 9 17.07 -35.27 3.49
C ALA A 9 15.98 -35.15 2.42
N ALA A 10 14.94 -35.96 2.49
CA ALA A 10 13.81 -35.88 1.56
C ALA A 10 13.15 -34.49 1.61
N GLY A 11 12.90 -33.93 2.81
CA GLY A 11 12.33 -32.59 2.95
C GLY A 11 13.21 -31.50 2.34
N TYR A 12 14.53 -31.54 2.57
CA TYR A 12 15.47 -30.57 1.97
C TYR A 12 15.57 -30.70 0.45
N ILE A 13 15.50 -31.93 -0.10
CA ILE A 13 15.49 -32.16 -1.53
C ILE A 13 14.22 -31.56 -2.17
N PHE A 14 13.04 -31.76 -1.55
CA PHE A 14 11.79 -31.15 -2.06
C PHE A 14 11.77 -29.63 -1.94
N LEU A 15 12.38 -29.06 -0.90
CA LEU A 15 12.50 -27.61 -0.72
C LEU A 15 13.60 -26.98 -1.58
N SER A 16 14.57 -27.76 -2.06
CA SER A 16 15.77 -27.23 -2.74
C SER A 16 15.48 -26.37 -3.98
N PRO A 17 14.50 -26.66 -4.87
CA PRO A 17 14.21 -25.77 -6.00
C PRO A 17 13.74 -24.39 -5.55
N TRP A 18 12.89 -24.35 -4.52
CA TRP A 18 12.42 -23.09 -3.95
C TRP A 18 13.55 -22.35 -3.22
N LEU A 19 14.35 -23.05 -2.41
CA LEU A 19 15.48 -22.45 -1.70
C LEU A 19 16.53 -21.89 -2.67
N LEU A 20 16.85 -22.60 -3.72
CA LEU A 20 17.79 -22.12 -4.75
C LEU A 20 17.23 -20.88 -5.46
N GLY A 21 15.96 -20.91 -5.86
CA GLY A 21 15.30 -19.74 -6.44
C GLY A 21 15.32 -18.54 -5.49
N PHE A 22 14.98 -18.73 -4.23
CA PHE A 22 15.01 -17.68 -3.22
C PHE A 22 16.43 -17.11 -3.00
N LEU A 23 17.43 -17.98 -2.81
CA LEU A 23 18.80 -17.55 -2.56
C LEU A 23 19.41 -16.80 -3.76
N LEU A 24 19.21 -17.31 -4.97
CA LEU A 24 19.83 -16.75 -6.17
C LEU A 24 19.04 -15.55 -6.73
N LEU A 25 17.71 -15.64 -6.77
CA LEU A 25 16.88 -14.63 -7.45
C LEU A 25 16.28 -13.58 -6.52
N ALA A 26 16.22 -13.83 -5.22
CA ALA A 26 15.74 -12.85 -4.25
C ALA A 26 16.85 -12.37 -3.31
N LEU A 27 17.40 -13.26 -2.51
CA LEU A 27 18.38 -12.88 -1.49
C LEU A 27 19.69 -12.34 -2.10
N GLY A 28 20.17 -12.94 -3.19
CA GLY A 28 21.38 -12.48 -3.88
C GLY A 28 21.28 -11.03 -4.32
N PRO A 29 20.29 -10.63 -5.14
CA PRO A 29 20.08 -9.24 -5.55
C PRO A 29 19.82 -8.28 -4.37
N ILE A 30 19.13 -8.73 -3.30
CA ILE A 30 18.93 -7.92 -2.10
C ILE A 30 20.28 -7.59 -1.44
N LEU A 31 21.12 -8.60 -1.21
CA LEU A 31 22.45 -8.39 -0.63
C LEU A 31 23.37 -7.58 -1.54
N ALA A 32 23.30 -7.79 -2.86
CA ALA A 32 24.02 -6.99 -3.82
C ALA A 32 23.58 -5.51 -3.75
N SER A 33 22.28 -5.23 -3.66
CA SER A 33 21.78 -3.85 -3.50
C SER A 33 22.23 -3.23 -2.17
N LEU A 34 22.35 -4.03 -1.10
CA LEU A 34 22.90 -3.55 0.18
C LEU A 34 24.35 -3.12 0.01
N TYR A 35 25.18 -3.95 -0.63
CA TYR A 35 26.58 -3.60 -0.92
C TYR A 35 26.65 -2.32 -1.77
N LEU A 36 25.85 -2.25 -2.84
CA LEU A 36 25.82 -1.09 -3.73
C LEU A 36 25.39 0.21 -3.02
N SER A 37 24.58 0.12 -1.98
CA SER A 37 24.15 1.29 -1.21
C SER A 37 25.31 2.04 -0.53
N PHE A 38 26.44 1.36 -0.30
CA PHE A 38 27.68 1.93 0.25
C PHE A 38 28.70 2.28 -0.82
N THR A 39 28.30 2.26 -2.10
CA THR A 39 29.19 2.53 -3.23
C THR A 39 28.70 3.70 -4.07
N ARG A 40 29.61 4.34 -4.79
CA ARG A 40 29.29 5.16 -5.94
C ARG A 40 29.28 4.24 -7.16
N TYR A 41 28.09 4.04 -7.73
CA TYR A 41 27.88 3.14 -8.86
C TYR A 41 26.89 3.75 -9.86
N ASP A 42 27.30 3.79 -11.14
CA ASP A 42 26.55 4.42 -12.24
C ASP A 42 26.20 3.46 -13.38
N MET A 43 26.31 2.16 -13.17
CA MET A 43 26.07 1.05 -14.13
C MET A 43 27.14 0.94 -15.24
N VAL A 44 27.97 1.94 -15.46
CA VAL A 44 28.99 1.96 -16.51
C VAL A 44 30.37 1.64 -15.95
N SER A 45 30.70 2.25 -14.82
CA SER A 45 31.97 2.05 -14.12
C SER A 45 31.86 1.00 -13.01
N ALA A 46 33.00 0.44 -12.59
CA ALA A 46 33.01 -0.48 -11.46
C ALA A 46 32.56 0.23 -10.17
N PRO A 47 31.80 -0.46 -9.27
CA PRO A 47 31.37 0.11 -8.00
C PRO A 47 32.56 0.54 -7.15
N ARG A 48 32.61 1.81 -6.75
CA ARG A 48 33.64 2.35 -5.86
C ARG A 48 33.09 2.52 -4.46
N TRP A 49 33.70 1.91 -3.48
CA TRP A 49 33.30 2.02 -2.08
C TRP A 49 33.41 3.46 -1.57
N VAL A 50 32.34 3.98 -0.97
CA VAL A 50 32.26 5.35 -0.40
C VAL A 50 31.70 5.35 1.03
N GLY A 51 31.50 4.17 1.63
CA GLY A 51 30.94 4.07 2.98
C GLY A 51 29.55 4.69 3.08
N PHE A 52 29.33 5.58 4.04
CA PHE A 52 28.02 6.19 4.34
C PHE A 52 27.74 7.49 3.56
N ASP A 53 28.55 7.87 2.56
CA ASP A 53 28.37 9.13 1.81
C ASP A 53 26.98 9.27 1.20
N ASN A 54 26.40 8.18 0.64
CA ASN A 54 25.05 8.18 0.07
C ASN A 54 24.00 8.55 1.13
N TYR A 55 24.11 8.01 2.32
CA TYR A 55 23.20 8.26 3.43
C TYR A 55 23.38 9.68 4.00
N GLN A 56 24.61 10.14 4.15
CA GLN A 56 24.90 11.51 4.58
C GLN A 56 24.36 12.54 3.58
N TYR A 57 24.57 12.32 2.28
CA TYR A 57 23.98 13.16 1.23
C TYR A 57 22.45 13.17 1.33
N MET A 58 21.82 11.99 1.43
CA MET A 58 20.37 11.81 1.54
C MET A 58 19.75 12.63 2.66
N PHE A 59 20.27 12.50 3.87
CA PHE A 59 19.68 13.14 5.04
C PHE A 59 20.06 14.60 5.21
N ALA A 60 21.30 14.99 4.84
CA ALA A 60 21.83 16.33 5.11
C ALA A 60 21.68 17.32 3.93
N ARG A 61 21.65 16.84 2.69
CA ARG A 61 21.75 17.72 1.52
C ARG A 61 20.63 17.56 0.50
N ASP A 62 19.94 16.43 0.47
CA ASP A 62 18.93 16.14 -0.54
C ASP A 62 17.54 16.60 -0.13
N ARG A 63 17.17 17.80 -0.58
CA ARG A 63 15.84 18.37 -0.34
C ARG A 63 14.73 17.58 -1.05
N ARG A 64 15.01 16.96 -2.20
CA ARG A 64 14.00 16.18 -2.94
C ARG A 64 13.68 14.85 -2.26
N PHE A 65 14.65 14.26 -1.57
CA PHE A 65 14.40 13.09 -0.70
C PHE A 65 13.33 13.42 0.36
N TRP A 66 13.51 14.51 1.09
CA TRP A 66 12.55 14.94 2.12
C TRP A 66 11.18 15.27 1.54
N LYS A 67 11.15 15.90 0.35
CA LYS A 67 9.90 16.16 -0.37
C LYS A 67 9.21 14.87 -0.78
N ALA A 68 9.91 13.93 -1.38
CA ALA A 68 9.38 12.63 -1.79
C ALA A 68 8.87 11.81 -0.61
N LEU A 69 9.62 11.82 0.49
CA LEU A 69 9.23 11.18 1.74
C LEU A 69 7.93 11.80 2.29
N SER A 70 7.86 13.12 2.39
CA SER A 70 6.70 13.88 2.87
C SER A 70 5.44 13.61 2.03
N VAL A 71 5.55 13.64 0.70
CA VAL A 71 4.44 13.35 -0.24
C VAL A 71 3.95 11.91 -0.05
N THR A 72 4.87 10.95 0.06
CA THR A 72 4.49 9.54 0.26
C THR A 72 3.81 9.33 1.61
N PHE A 73 4.32 9.95 2.67
CA PHE A 73 3.68 9.91 4.00
C PHE A 73 2.28 10.50 3.98
N GLN A 74 2.13 11.69 3.40
CA GLN A 74 0.82 12.33 3.27
C GLN A 74 -0.17 11.44 2.52
N TYR A 75 0.27 10.82 1.42
CA TYR A 75 -0.56 9.87 0.68
C TYR A 75 -0.94 8.66 1.53
N VAL A 76 0.01 8.00 2.20
CA VAL A 76 -0.25 6.82 3.04
C VAL A 76 -1.25 7.14 4.14
N MET A 77 -1.05 8.26 4.84
CA MET A 77 -1.93 8.67 5.95
C MET A 77 -3.35 9.02 5.53
N LEU A 78 -3.56 9.44 4.28
CA LEU A 78 -4.88 9.74 3.74
C LEU A 78 -5.50 8.51 3.04
N ALA A 79 -4.73 7.88 2.14
CA ALA A 79 -5.25 6.83 1.27
C ALA A 79 -5.61 5.55 2.06
N VAL A 80 -4.77 5.13 3.00
CA VAL A 80 -4.99 3.87 3.73
C VAL A 80 -6.26 3.92 4.58
N PRO A 81 -6.46 4.89 5.49
CA PRO A 81 -7.68 4.94 6.30
C PRO A 81 -8.95 5.11 5.45
N LEU A 82 -8.90 5.98 4.43
CA LEU A 82 -10.07 6.22 3.58
C LEU A 82 -10.44 4.98 2.75
N ARG A 83 -9.44 4.31 2.16
CA ARG A 83 -9.65 3.06 1.44
C ARG A 83 -10.25 1.98 2.34
N LEU A 84 -9.73 1.81 3.56
CA LEU A 84 -10.25 0.84 4.53
C LEU A 84 -11.66 1.20 5.00
N ALA A 85 -11.96 2.47 5.22
CA ALA A 85 -13.29 2.92 5.60
C ALA A 85 -14.32 2.61 4.49
N VAL A 86 -13.99 2.91 3.22
CA VAL A 86 -14.84 2.56 2.07
C VAL A 86 -15.01 1.05 1.96
N ALA A 87 -13.91 0.30 2.07
CA ALA A 87 -13.92 -1.17 1.99
C ALA A 87 -14.81 -1.80 3.07
N LEU A 88 -14.69 -1.34 4.31
CA LEU A 88 -15.53 -1.82 5.42
C LEU A 88 -17.00 -1.43 5.21
N GLY A 89 -17.26 -0.18 4.81
CA GLY A 89 -18.62 0.30 4.53
C GLY A 89 -19.32 -0.55 3.45
N VAL A 90 -18.63 -0.83 2.35
CA VAL A 90 -19.18 -1.69 1.27
C VAL A 90 -19.30 -3.14 1.74
N ALA A 91 -18.34 -3.68 2.50
CA ALA A 91 -18.44 -5.03 3.07
C ALA A 91 -19.68 -5.17 3.96
N MET A 92 -19.95 -4.20 4.82
CA MET A 92 -21.16 -4.19 5.68
C MET A 92 -22.47 -4.10 4.88
N LEU A 93 -22.47 -3.36 3.74
CA LEU A 93 -23.63 -3.34 2.85
C LEU A 93 -23.87 -4.70 2.19
N LEU A 94 -22.80 -5.36 1.76
CA LEU A 94 -22.87 -6.68 1.13
C LEU A 94 -23.23 -7.80 2.12
N ASP A 95 -22.93 -7.63 3.39
CA ASP A 95 -23.22 -8.63 4.44
C ASP A 95 -24.73 -8.73 4.75
N LYS A 96 -25.54 -7.75 4.37
CA LYS A 96 -27.01 -7.74 4.59
C LYS A 96 -27.79 -8.79 3.80
N GLY A 97 -27.12 -9.73 3.12
CA GLY A 97 -27.79 -10.87 2.48
C GLY A 97 -28.46 -10.54 1.13
N LEU A 98 -27.83 -9.70 0.32
CA LEU A 98 -28.32 -9.34 -1.01
C LEU A 98 -28.47 -10.56 -1.92
N ARG A 99 -29.61 -10.65 -2.65
CA ARG A 99 -29.74 -11.57 -3.80
C ARG A 99 -28.62 -11.25 -4.80
N SER A 100 -27.97 -12.27 -5.39
CA SER A 100 -26.85 -12.07 -6.35
C SER A 100 -25.56 -11.48 -5.76
N ILE A 101 -25.27 -11.71 -4.49
CA ILE A 101 -24.06 -11.22 -3.81
C ILE A 101 -22.76 -11.57 -4.56
N GLY A 102 -22.73 -12.70 -5.28
CA GLY A 102 -21.57 -13.08 -6.11
C GLY A 102 -21.26 -12.08 -7.20
N LEU A 103 -22.30 -11.55 -7.88
CA LEU A 103 -22.16 -10.54 -8.92
C LEU A 103 -21.65 -9.20 -8.33
N TYR A 104 -22.25 -8.75 -7.22
CA TYR A 104 -21.79 -7.52 -6.55
C TYR A 104 -20.33 -7.62 -6.09
N ARG A 105 -19.92 -8.78 -5.53
CA ARG A 105 -18.51 -9.01 -5.17
C ARG A 105 -17.59 -8.90 -6.40
N ALA A 106 -17.95 -9.51 -7.52
CA ALA A 106 -17.17 -9.46 -8.75
C ALA A 106 -17.04 -8.01 -9.26
N ILE A 107 -18.14 -7.26 -9.31
CA ILE A 107 -18.16 -5.86 -9.78
C ILE A 107 -17.30 -4.98 -8.86
N PHE A 108 -17.46 -5.07 -7.54
CA PHE A 108 -16.71 -4.25 -6.59
C PHE A 108 -15.25 -4.67 -6.42
N TYR A 109 -14.91 -5.90 -6.79
CA TYR A 109 -13.53 -6.38 -6.79
C TYR A 109 -12.76 -5.97 -8.06
N LEU A 110 -13.45 -5.79 -9.18
CA LEU A 110 -12.87 -5.46 -10.48
C LEU A 110 -11.91 -4.26 -10.45
N PRO A 111 -12.22 -3.13 -9.77
CA PRO A 111 -11.30 -2.02 -9.61
C PRO A 111 -9.95 -2.40 -9.00
N SER A 112 -9.93 -3.30 -8.03
CA SER A 112 -8.70 -3.76 -7.39
C SER A 112 -7.84 -4.64 -8.30
N LEU A 113 -8.45 -5.40 -9.22
CA LEU A 113 -7.72 -6.20 -10.21
C LEU A 113 -7.06 -5.31 -11.28
N LEU A 114 -7.76 -4.25 -11.69
CA LEU A 114 -7.31 -3.37 -12.77
C LEU A 114 -6.45 -2.20 -12.29
N GLY A 115 -6.56 -1.84 -11.02
CA GLY A 115 -6.06 -0.57 -10.47
C GLY A 115 -4.56 -0.35 -10.54
N ALA A 116 -3.77 -1.41 -10.57
CA ALA A 116 -2.31 -1.31 -10.74
C ALA A 116 -1.87 -1.20 -12.21
N SER A 117 -2.81 -1.18 -13.18
CA SER A 117 -2.49 -1.15 -14.59
C SER A 117 -2.16 0.26 -15.10
N ILE A 118 -1.25 0.32 -16.06
CA ILE A 118 -0.89 1.56 -16.77
C ILE A 118 -2.13 2.17 -17.45
N ALA A 119 -3.01 1.33 -18.01
CA ALA A 119 -4.22 1.78 -18.70
C ALA A 119 -5.16 2.57 -17.76
N ILE A 120 -5.37 2.09 -16.53
CA ILE A 120 -6.17 2.81 -15.54
C ILE A 120 -5.51 4.12 -15.13
N ALA A 121 -4.20 4.15 -14.97
CA ALA A 121 -3.49 5.40 -14.64
C ALA A 121 -3.61 6.44 -15.76
N ILE A 122 -3.56 6.02 -17.03
CA ILE A 122 -3.78 6.90 -18.20
C ILE A 122 -5.22 7.41 -18.22
N LEU A 123 -6.21 6.51 -18.06
CA LEU A 123 -7.63 6.91 -17.99
C LEU A 123 -7.87 7.89 -16.85
N TRP A 124 -7.28 7.63 -15.67
CA TRP A 124 -7.40 8.51 -14.52
C TRP A 124 -6.85 9.90 -14.80
N ARG A 125 -5.67 9.95 -15.44
CA ARG A 125 -5.06 11.22 -15.87
C ARG A 125 -5.95 11.99 -16.86
N GLN A 126 -6.62 11.30 -17.78
CA GLN A 126 -7.55 11.93 -18.72
C GLN A 126 -8.83 12.40 -18.03
N MET A 127 -9.40 11.58 -17.15
CA MET A 127 -10.64 11.93 -16.42
C MET A 127 -10.48 13.18 -15.54
N PHE A 128 -9.32 13.29 -14.87
CA PHE A 128 -8.99 14.41 -13.97
C PHE A 128 -8.16 15.52 -14.65
N GLY A 129 -8.00 15.47 -15.97
CA GLY A 129 -7.39 16.53 -16.75
C GLY A 129 -8.27 17.81 -16.76
N VAL A 130 -7.71 18.92 -17.24
CA VAL A 130 -8.43 20.21 -17.32
C VAL A 130 -9.71 20.08 -18.15
N ASP A 131 -9.64 19.39 -19.29
CA ASP A 131 -10.77 19.11 -20.19
C ASP A 131 -11.41 17.74 -19.92
N GLY A 132 -11.11 17.14 -18.76
CA GLY A 132 -11.52 15.79 -18.41
C GLY A 132 -13.00 15.69 -18.01
N VAL A 133 -13.50 14.45 -18.01
CA VAL A 133 -14.92 14.14 -17.72
C VAL A 133 -15.37 14.72 -16.36
N VAL A 134 -14.49 14.74 -15.36
CA VAL A 134 -14.83 15.29 -14.04
C VAL A 134 -15.20 16.78 -14.15
N ASN A 135 -14.43 17.57 -14.87
CA ASN A 135 -14.70 18.97 -15.07
C ASN A 135 -15.92 19.21 -15.98
N GLN A 136 -16.14 18.36 -16.99
CA GLN A 136 -17.34 18.42 -17.81
C GLN A 136 -18.62 18.18 -17.00
N VAL A 137 -18.61 17.19 -16.10
CA VAL A 137 -19.73 16.93 -15.19
C VAL A 137 -19.96 18.12 -14.23
N LEU A 138 -18.91 18.70 -13.67
CA LEU A 138 -19.01 19.88 -12.81
C LEU A 138 -19.60 21.09 -13.56
N ALA A 139 -19.23 21.26 -14.83
CA ALA A 139 -19.75 22.34 -15.68
C ALA A 139 -21.27 22.24 -15.89
N VAL A 140 -21.86 21.03 -15.94
CA VAL A 140 -23.31 20.82 -16.01
C VAL A 140 -24.03 21.43 -14.79
N PHE A 141 -23.39 21.43 -13.64
CA PHE A 141 -23.90 22.02 -12.40
C PHE A 141 -23.47 23.48 -12.20
N GLY A 142 -22.87 24.11 -13.23
CA GLY A 142 -22.38 25.48 -13.15
C GLY A 142 -21.14 25.67 -12.27
N ILE A 143 -20.46 24.57 -11.90
CA ILE A 143 -19.26 24.59 -11.08
C ILE A 143 -18.04 24.72 -12.01
N GLN A 144 -17.22 25.73 -11.77
CA GLN A 144 -15.99 25.93 -12.53
C GLN A 144 -14.99 24.80 -12.26
N GLY A 145 -14.54 24.12 -13.31
CA GLY A 145 -13.54 23.08 -13.23
C GLY A 145 -12.17 23.60 -12.78
N ILE A 146 -11.40 22.75 -12.17
CA ILE A 146 -10.02 23.03 -11.74
C ILE A 146 -9.03 22.05 -12.36
N GLY A 147 -7.75 22.40 -12.33
CA GLY A 147 -6.68 21.52 -12.75
C GLY A 147 -6.36 20.50 -11.66
N TRP A 148 -7.17 19.46 -11.50
CA TRP A 148 -7.07 18.47 -10.43
C TRP A 148 -5.68 17.85 -10.31
N ILE A 149 -5.05 17.52 -11.43
CA ILE A 149 -3.71 16.92 -11.49
C ILE A 149 -2.63 17.98 -11.66
N THR A 150 -2.94 19.09 -12.31
CA THR A 150 -1.97 20.14 -12.64
C THR A 150 -1.76 21.16 -11.53
N THR A 151 -2.62 21.16 -10.51
CA THR A 151 -2.51 22.04 -9.35
C THR A 151 -1.87 21.28 -8.17
N PRO A 152 -0.77 21.80 -7.58
CA PRO A 152 -0.04 21.11 -6.51
C PRO A 152 -0.88 20.76 -5.28
N SER A 153 -1.85 21.61 -4.92
CA SER A 153 -2.71 21.42 -3.75
C SER A 153 -3.77 20.34 -3.92
N THR A 154 -4.14 20.00 -5.17
CA THR A 154 -5.20 19.02 -5.45
C THR A 154 -4.70 17.69 -5.98
N SER A 155 -3.51 17.66 -6.56
CA SER A 155 -2.98 16.50 -7.27
C SER A 155 -2.89 15.24 -6.39
N ILE A 156 -2.50 15.35 -5.13
CA ILE A 156 -2.39 14.20 -4.21
C ILE A 156 -3.77 13.60 -3.91
N TYR A 157 -4.83 14.41 -3.86
CA TYR A 157 -6.18 13.91 -3.57
C TYR A 157 -6.73 13.07 -4.72
N THR A 158 -6.34 13.33 -5.97
CA THR A 158 -6.71 12.46 -7.10
C THR A 158 -6.11 11.06 -6.94
N MET A 159 -4.89 10.96 -6.42
CA MET A 159 -4.25 9.68 -6.09
C MET A 159 -4.96 8.98 -4.93
N VAL A 160 -5.39 9.73 -3.92
CA VAL A 160 -6.18 9.18 -2.79
C VAL A 160 -7.52 8.63 -3.29
N VAL A 161 -8.23 9.36 -4.17
CA VAL A 161 -9.50 8.88 -4.76
C VAL A 161 -9.28 7.63 -5.60
N LEU A 162 -8.17 7.54 -6.35
CA LEU A 162 -7.80 6.32 -7.07
C LEU A 162 -7.60 5.13 -6.12
N ALA A 163 -6.90 5.35 -5.01
CA ALA A 163 -6.72 4.31 -3.99
C ALA A 163 -8.05 3.90 -3.34
N MET A 164 -8.92 4.87 -3.04
CA MET A 164 -10.27 4.59 -2.52
C MET A 164 -11.09 3.76 -3.51
N TRP A 165 -11.03 4.05 -4.81
CA TRP A 165 -11.72 3.29 -5.85
C TRP A 165 -11.27 1.82 -5.92
N GLN A 166 -10.01 1.54 -5.55
CA GLN A 166 -9.43 0.19 -5.49
C GLN A 166 -9.73 -0.54 -4.17
N PHE A 167 -10.87 -0.31 -3.56
CA PHE A 167 -11.24 -0.87 -2.24
C PHE A 167 -11.55 -2.38 -2.25
N GLY A 168 -11.66 -3.03 -3.40
CA GLY A 168 -12.22 -4.39 -3.53
C GLY A 168 -11.48 -5.48 -2.76
N SER A 169 -10.13 -5.49 -2.77
CA SER A 169 -9.35 -6.49 -2.02
C SER A 169 -9.58 -6.41 -0.50
N PRO A 170 -9.40 -5.26 0.17
CA PRO A 170 -9.70 -5.16 1.59
C PRO A 170 -11.19 -5.36 1.91
N MET A 171 -12.11 -5.00 1.00
CA MET A 171 -13.55 -5.27 1.15
C MET A 171 -13.85 -6.78 1.27
N LEU A 172 -13.24 -7.61 0.41
CA LEU A 172 -13.45 -9.07 0.49
C LEU A 172 -12.93 -9.65 1.81
N ILE A 173 -11.80 -9.16 2.29
CA ILE A 173 -11.22 -9.58 3.57
C ILE A 173 -12.14 -9.16 4.73
N PHE A 174 -12.65 -7.93 4.72
CA PHE A 174 -13.63 -7.47 5.70
C PHE A 174 -14.93 -8.28 5.65
N LEU A 175 -15.44 -8.58 4.45
CA LEU A 175 -16.66 -9.38 4.29
C LEU A 175 -16.49 -10.79 4.83
N ALA A 176 -15.33 -11.40 4.66
CA ALA A 176 -15.02 -12.70 5.27
C ALA A 176 -14.99 -12.61 6.80
N GLY A 177 -14.34 -11.57 7.35
CA GLY A 177 -14.31 -11.32 8.78
C GLY A 177 -15.70 -11.06 9.39
N LEU A 178 -16.54 -10.24 8.74
CA LEU A 178 -17.91 -9.97 9.19
C LEU A 178 -18.74 -11.25 9.32
N ARG A 179 -18.60 -12.17 8.38
CA ARG A 179 -19.29 -13.46 8.38
C ARG A 179 -18.78 -14.44 9.42
N GLY A 180 -17.61 -14.22 9.97
CA GLY A 180 -17.05 -14.99 11.07
C GLY A 180 -17.60 -14.58 12.44
N ILE A 181 -18.28 -13.43 12.56
CA ILE A 181 -18.84 -12.97 13.83
C ILE A 181 -20.10 -13.78 14.15
N PRO A 182 -20.19 -14.43 15.34
CA PRO A 182 -21.37 -15.19 15.76
C PRO A 182 -22.63 -14.32 15.79
N ARG A 183 -23.72 -14.83 15.21
CA ARG A 183 -25.00 -14.09 15.15
C ARG A 183 -25.63 -13.90 16.51
N ASP A 184 -25.42 -14.84 17.41
CA ASP A 184 -25.96 -14.84 18.77
C ASP A 184 -25.59 -13.55 19.54
N LEU A 185 -24.41 -12.96 19.24
CA LEU A 185 -24.00 -11.70 19.85
C LEU A 185 -24.90 -10.53 19.43
N TYR A 186 -25.35 -10.53 18.18
CA TYR A 186 -26.25 -9.50 17.68
C TYR A 186 -27.68 -9.71 18.17
N GLU A 187 -28.13 -10.95 18.23
CA GLU A 187 -29.48 -11.33 18.75
C GLU A 187 -29.62 -10.97 20.23
N ALA A 188 -28.60 -11.29 21.05
CA ALA A 188 -28.56 -10.87 22.45
C ALA A 188 -28.61 -9.35 22.60
N ALA A 189 -27.81 -8.64 21.80
CA ALA A 189 -27.79 -7.17 21.83
C ALA A 189 -29.12 -6.55 21.36
N GLU A 190 -29.88 -7.21 20.49
CA GLU A 190 -31.20 -6.75 20.06
C GLU A 190 -32.24 -6.95 21.19
N ILE A 191 -32.18 -8.06 21.91
CA ILE A 191 -33.03 -8.30 23.10
C ILE A 191 -32.78 -7.23 24.16
N ASP A 192 -31.51 -6.82 24.35
CA ASP A 192 -31.13 -5.74 25.27
C ASP A 192 -31.50 -4.34 24.75
N GLY A 193 -32.16 -4.21 23.59
CA GLY A 193 -32.56 -2.92 23.00
C GLY A 193 -31.41 -2.09 22.47
N THR A 194 -30.26 -2.71 22.18
CA THR A 194 -29.07 -1.99 21.72
C THR A 194 -29.21 -1.52 20.27
N SER A 195 -28.97 -0.22 20.02
CA SER A 195 -29.05 0.36 18.67
C SER A 195 -27.97 -0.20 17.73
N LYS A 196 -28.23 -0.24 16.41
CA LYS A 196 -27.29 -0.72 15.38
C LYS A 196 -25.94 0.01 15.40
N SER A 197 -25.91 1.33 15.69
CA SER A 197 -24.68 2.09 15.87
C SER A 197 -23.86 1.58 17.07
N ARG A 198 -24.51 1.29 18.21
CA ARG A 198 -23.84 0.74 19.37
C ARG A 198 -23.33 -0.69 19.14
N GLN A 199 -24.11 -1.53 18.42
CA GLN A 199 -23.66 -2.86 17.99
C GLN A 199 -22.40 -2.77 17.12
N PHE A 200 -22.34 -1.81 16.17
CA PHE A 200 -21.14 -1.59 15.35
C PHE A 200 -19.89 -1.29 16.19
N TRP A 201 -19.99 -0.33 17.11
CA TRP A 201 -18.80 0.10 17.89
C TRP A 201 -18.42 -0.88 19.00
N ARG A 202 -19.37 -1.64 19.56
CA ARG A 202 -19.13 -2.54 20.71
C ARG A 202 -19.02 -4.02 20.36
N ILE A 203 -19.56 -4.45 19.21
CA ILE A 203 -19.50 -5.85 18.78
C ILE A 203 -18.72 -5.94 17.48
N THR A 204 -19.21 -5.31 16.40
CA THR A 204 -18.65 -5.51 15.06
C THR A 204 -17.19 -5.09 14.98
N LEU A 205 -16.86 -3.86 15.35
CA LEU A 205 -15.51 -3.32 15.21
C LEU A 205 -14.48 -4.02 16.10
N PRO A 206 -14.75 -4.31 17.40
CA PRO A 206 -13.84 -5.10 18.23
C PRO A 206 -13.61 -6.52 17.71
N MET A 207 -14.66 -7.22 17.27
CA MET A 207 -14.55 -8.57 16.71
C MET A 207 -13.80 -8.58 15.36
N LEU A 208 -13.88 -7.50 14.59
CA LEU A 208 -13.11 -7.31 13.36
C LEU A 208 -11.69 -6.79 13.59
N ALA A 209 -11.30 -6.44 14.81
CA ALA A 209 -9.99 -5.83 15.07
C ALA A 209 -8.81 -6.62 14.46
N PRO A 210 -8.74 -7.97 14.50
CA PRO A 210 -7.68 -8.71 13.82
C PRO A 210 -7.68 -8.52 12.30
N VAL A 211 -8.86 -8.45 11.70
CA VAL A 211 -9.04 -8.26 10.25
C VAL A 211 -8.70 -6.82 9.84
N VAL A 212 -9.09 -5.85 10.66
CA VAL A 212 -8.71 -4.42 10.49
C VAL A 212 -7.20 -4.29 10.55
N PHE A 213 -6.56 -4.91 11.54
CA PHE A 213 -5.11 -4.89 11.71
C PHE A 213 -4.38 -5.49 10.49
N PHE A 214 -4.81 -6.68 10.04
CA PHE A 214 -4.24 -7.34 8.87
C PHE A 214 -4.35 -6.46 7.61
N ASN A 215 -5.54 -5.92 7.34
CA ASN A 215 -5.75 -5.01 6.22
C ASN A 215 -4.91 -3.73 6.36
N LEU A 216 -4.82 -3.15 7.56
CA LEU A 216 -4.03 -1.94 7.83
C LEU A 216 -2.55 -2.16 7.45
N VAL A 217 -1.96 -3.25 7.92
CA VAL A 217 -0.56 -3.59 7.61
C VAL A 217 -0.37 -3.77 6.11
N LEU A 218 -1.19 -4.60 5.45
CA LEU A 218 -1.08 -4.85 4.02
C LEU A 218 -1.24 -3.58 3.19
N GLN A 219 -2.28 -2.79 3.47
CA GLN A 219 -2.55 -1.57 2.69
C GLN A 219 -1.48 -0.49 2.93
N THR A 220 -0.90 -0.43 4.13
CA THR A 220 0.21 0.48 4.43
C THR A 220 1.46 0.11 3.62
N ILE A 221 1.84 -1.17 3.59
CA ILE A 221 2.97 -1.65 2.79
C ILE A 221 2.75 -1.33 1.30
N GLU A 222 1.57 -1.62 0.77
CA GLU A 222 1.24 -1.35 -0.64
C GLU A 222 1.21 0.15 -0.96
N ALA A 223 0.72 0.98 -0.06
CA ALA A 223 0.70 2.43 -0.25
C ALA A 223 2.10 3.04 -0.30
N PHE A 224 3.04 2.60 0.56
CA PHE A 224 4.45 3.03 0.49
C PHE A 224 5.13 2.61 -0.82
N LYS A 225 4.71 1.51 -1.42
CA LYS A 225 5.25 0.95 -2.68
C LYS A 225 4.57 1.50 -3.93
N THR A 226 3.61 2.41 -3.81
CA THR A 226 2.87 2.98 -4.95
C THR A 226 3.85 3.60 -5.95
N PHE A 227 3.89 3.07 -7.17
CA PHE A 227 4.78 3.50 -8.25
C PHE A 227 4.03 3.78 -9.55
N THR A 228 3.40 2.77 -10.16
CA THR A 228 2.87 2.84 -11.53
C THR A 228 1.92 4.02 -11.75
N SER A 229 0.92 4.17 -10.89
CA SER A 229 -0.05 5.26 -10.99
C SER A 229 0.60 6.63 -10.76
N ALA A 230 1.48 6.74 -9.75
CA ALA A 230 2.20 7.97 -9.47
C ALA A 230 3.13 8.36 -10.64
N PHE A 231 3.86 7.39 -11.21
CA PHE A 231 4.74 7.61 -12.35
C PHE A 231 3.98 8.06 -13.60
N ILE A 232 2.90 7.38 -13.96
CA ILE A 232 2.11 7.69 -15.17
C ILE A 232 1.38 9.03 -15.02
N ILE A 233 0.75 9.28 -13.88
CA ILE A 233 -0.03 10.50 -13.65
C ILE A 233 0.87 11.73 -13.59
N SER A 234 2.07 11.62 -13.00
CA SER A 234 3.04 12.72 -12.92
C SER A 234 4.00 12.80 -14.12
N ASN A 235 3.81 12.00 -15.18
CA ASN A 235 4.73 11.85 -16.31
C ASN A 235 6.17 11.50 -15.87
N GLY A 236 6.33 10.73 -14.80
CA GLY A 236 7.61 10.31 -14.25
C GLY A 236 8.41 11.41 -13.57
N THR A 237 7.89 12.63 -13.47
CA THR A 237 8.66 13.78 -12.96
C THR A 237 8.34 14.14 -11.51
N GLY A 238 7.20 13.69 -11.00
CA GLY A 238 6.62 14.14 -9.74
C GLY A 238 5.83 15.44 -9.86
N SER A 239 5.60 15.94 -11.09
CA SER A 239 4.84 17.16 -11.41
C SER A 239 3.39 17.07 -10.88
N PRO A 240 2.78 18.22 -10.53
CA PRO A 240 3.28 19.58 -10.50
C PRO A 240 4.10 19.91 -9.23
N ALA A 241 5.17 20.67 -9.36
CA ALA A 241 5.99 21.16 -8.23
C ALA A 241 6.37 20.07 -7.20
N ASP A 242 6.74 18.90 -7.68
CA ASP A 242 7.04 17.71 -6.87
C ASP A 242 5.88 17.26 -5.93
N SER A 243 4.63 17.69 -6.16
CA SER A 243 3.48 17.29 -5.34
C SER A 243 3.04 15.84 -5.54
N LEU A 244 3.46 15.21 -6.64
CA LEU A 244 3.31 13.79 -6.93
C LEU A 244 4.67 13.07 -6.98
N LEU A 245 5.72 13.63 -6.38
CA LEU A 245 7.01 13.00 -6.27
C LEU A 245 6.96 11.93 -5.17
N PHE A 246 6.36 10.79 -5.48
CA PHE A 246 6.38 9.65 -4.58
C PHE A 246 7.80 9.12 -4.42
N TYR A 247 8.10 8.56 -3.26
CA TYR A 247 9.41 8.01 -2.93
C TYR A 247 9.92 7.01 -3.98
N THR A 248 9.05 6.13 -4.43
CA THR A 248 9.34 5.11 -5.46
C THR A 248 9.64 5.74 -6.83
N VAL A 249 8.93 6.83 -7.18
CA VAL A 249 9.19 7.60 -8.42
C VAL A 249 10.54 8.31 -8.32
N TYR A 250 10.85 8.89 -7.16
CA TYR A 250 12.14 9.52 -6.92
C TYR A 250 13.29 8.50 -7.00
N LEU A 251 13.15 7.36 -6.31
CA LEU A 251 14.11 6.25 -6.36
C LEU A 251 14.35 5.78 -7.80
N PHE A 252 13.28 5.57 -8.56
CA PHE A 252 13.36 5.14 -9.95
C PHE A 252 14.11 6.16 -10.82
N ASN A 253 13.85 7.45 -10.66
CA ASN A 253 14.55 8.50 -11.39
C ASN A 253 16.03 8.55 -11.05
N GLU A 254 16.40 8.38 -9.77
CA GLU A 254 17.81 8.33 -9.35
C GLU A 254 18.53 7.13 -9.98
N ALA A 255 17.87 5.95 -9.99
CA ALA A 255 18.42 4.73 -10.57
C ALA A 255 18.58 4.80 -12.09
N PHE A 256 17.49 5.09 -12.81
CA PHE A 256 17.39 4.84 -14.24
C PHE A 256 17.43 6.09 -15.12
N LYS A 257 17.11 7.27 -14.57
CA LYS A 257 17.19 8.52 -15.29
C LYS A 257 18.51 9.25 -15.05
N PHE A 258 19.01 9.23 -13.81
CA PHE A 258 20.24 9.88 -13.41
C PHE A 258 21.41 8.91 -13.25
N PHE A 259 21.18 7.61 -13.43
CA PHE A 259 22.18 6.55 -13.35
C PHE A 259 22.98 6.54 -12.04
N ARG A 260 22.37 6.98 -10.94
CA ARG A 260 22.96 6.97 -9.60
C ARG A 260 22.53 5.72 -8.82
N MET A 261 22.90 4.53 -9.34
CA MET A 261 22.46 3.24 -8.80
C MET A 261 22.87 3.01 -7.35
N GLY A 262 24.08 3.42 -6.95
CA GLY A 262 24.51 3.32 -5.55
C GLY A 262 23.60 4.13 -4.61
N TYR A 263 23.26 5.35 -4.99
CA TYR A 263 22.35 6.20 -4.23
C TYR A 263 20.91 5.67 -4.23
N ALA A 264 20.42 5.19 -5.38
CA ALA A 264 19.10 4.56 -5.48
C ALA A 264 18.99 3.30 -4.61
N SER A 265 20.07 2.51 -4.52
CA SER A 265 20.14 1.37 -3.61
C SER A 265 20.04 1.81 -2.15
N ALA A 266 20.69 2.91 -1.75
CA ALA A 266 20.54 3.47 -0.42
C ALA A 266 19.12 3.96 -0.16
N LEU A 267 18.46 4.61 -1.13
CA LEU A 267 17.04 4.96 -1.04
C LEU A 267 16.16 3.73 -0.84
N ALA A 268 16.38 2.63 -1.58
CA ALA A 268 15.61 1.40 -1.44
C ALA A 268 15.70 0.81 -0.03
N TRP A 269 16.91 0.79 0.56
CA TRP A 269 17.13 0.31 1.91
C TRP A 269 16.50 1.19 2.98
N VAL A 270 16.54 2.51 2.80
CA VAL A 270 15.82 3.44 3.71
C VAL A 270 14.32 3.24 3.63
N LEU A 271 13.75 3.05 2.43
CA LEU A 271 12.33 2.73 2.29
C LEU A 271 11.95 1.41 2.98
N LEU A 272 12.78 0.37 2.83
CA LEU A 272 12.59 -0.91 3.52
C LEU A 272 12.56 -0.71 5.03
N ILE A 273 13.50 0.06 5.59
CA ILE A 273 13.57 0.36 7.02
C ILE A 273 12.33 1.13 7.48
N ILE A 274 11.86 2.11 6.70
CA ILE A 274 10.65 2.88 7.02
C ILE A 274 9.44 1.94 7.07
N ILE A 275 9.23 1.10 6.05
CA ILE A 275 8.11 0.15 6.01
C ILE A 275 8.21 -0.85 7.18
N ALA A 276 9.40 -1.38 7.45
CA ALA A 276 9.64 -2.30 8.56
C ALA A 276 9.35 -1.63 9.92
N ALA A 277 9.75 -0.38 10.11
CA ALA A 277 9.47 0.39 11.33
C ALA A 277 7.96 0.63 11.54
N PHE A 278 7.24 1.00 10.47
CA PHE A 278 5.77 1.13 10.52
C PHE A 278 5.09 -0.19 10.84
N THR A 279 5.54 -1.26 10.20
CA THR A 279 5.00 -2.60 10.45
C THR A 279 5.28 -3.04 11.88
N ALA A 280 6.51 -2.86 12.37
CA ALA A 280 6.87 -3.17 13.75
C ALA A 280 6.05 -2.34 14.76
N LEU A 281 5.83 -1.04 14.49
CA LEU A 281 4.99 -0.17 15.31
C LEU A 281 3.54 -0.65 15.33
N ALA A 282 2.99 -1.03 14.16
CA ALA A 282 1.64 -1.59 14.07
C ALA A 282 1.51 -2.87 14.90
N PHE A 283 2.48 -3.79 14.83
CA PHE A 283 2.50 -5.00 15.67
C PHE A 283 2.68 -4.69 17.17
N ALA A 284 3.54 -3.73 17.51
CA ALA A 284 3.73 -3.33 18.91
C ALA A 284 2.47 -2.73 19.54
N THR A 285 1.68 -2.00 18.74
CA THR A 285 0.43 -1.37 19.19
C THR A 285 -0.77 -2.33 19.12
N SER A 286 -0.72 -3.38 18.31
CA SER A 286 -1.84 -4.32 18.13
C SER A 286 -2.28 -4.96 19.44
N ARG A 287 -1.35 -5.26 20.35
CA ARG A 287 -1.64 -5.83 21.68
C ARG A 287 -2.62 -5.01 22.54
N TYR A 288 -2.83 -3.73 22.24
CA TYR A 288 -3.70 -2.86 23.03
C TYR A 288 -5.14 -2.79 22.50
N TRP A 289 -5.37 -3.19 21.23
CA TRP A 289 -6.67 -3.02 20.58
C TRP A 289 -7.12 -4.21 19.73
N VAL A 290 -6.21 -5.17 19.44
CA VAL A 290 -6.55 -6.40 18.73
C VAL A 290 -6.77 -7.52 19.74
N HIS A 291 -7.99 -8.06 19.79
CA HIS A 291 -8.33 -9.17 20.66
C HIS A 291 -8.45 -10.44 19.81
N TYR A 292 -7.67 -11.46 20.16
CA TYR A 292 -7.76 -12.79 19.55
C TYR A 292 -8.63 -13.68 20.46
N GLU A 293 -9.61 -14.38 19.89
CA GLU A 293 -10.52 -15.25 20.62
C GLU A 293 -9.83 -16.40 21.40
N ASN A 294 -8.58 -16.74 21.03
CA ASN A 294 -7.83 -17.87 21.58
C ASN A 294 -6.88 -17.52 22.76
N GLU A 295 -6.91 -16.33 23.32
CA GLU A 295 -6.10 -15.99 24.51
C GLU A 295 -6.83 -16.26 25.83
N ARG A 296 -7.67 -17.30 25.89
CA ARG A 296 -8.21 -17.85 27.12
C ARG A 296 -7.72 -19.28 27.26
N ASP A 297 -6.46 -19.45 27.69
CA ASP A 297 -5.98 -20.59 28.48
C ASP A 297 -4.87 -20.10 29.42
#